data_f4d9b55a6845ab21f81fe5a8c5854d44
#
_entry.id   f4d9b55a6845ab21f81fe5a8c5854d44
#
_cell.length_a   1.000
_cell.length_b   1.000
_cell.length_c   1.000
_cell.angle_alpha   90.00
_cell.angle_beta   90.00
_cell.angle_gamma   90.00
#
_symmetry.space_group_name_H-M   'P 1'
#
loop_
_entity.id
_entity.type
_entity.pdbx_description
1 polymer ?
#
loop_
_entity_poly.entity_id
_entity_poly.type
_entity_poly.pdbx_seq_one_letter_code
_entity_poly.pdbx_strand_id
1 'polypeptide(L)'
;MEDNLDMSMFGENDDFELNYDFDPTELENAYFVNEAQLSEYHENERVFNSDGIIKRYLKGSFIYRLAGRDREKSASYYTPEVLTKSLVKYALKELLEIDGQGKIGKKADEILNLTVCEPAMGSAAFLNEAINQLSEAYLHQKQIETGNKIAHDKYTEELQRVKMYIADNNVFGIDLNPTAVELAEISLWLNAMFTWEEDKPNARTANEKIRKTFIPWFGFQLENGNSL
;
A
#
# COMPACT_ATOMS: atom_id res chain seq x y z
N MET A 1 -9.05 22.32 20.76
CA MET A 1 -9.53 21.19 21.58
C MET A 1 -8.47 20.11 21.40
N GLU A 2 -7.62 20.00 22.37
CA GLU A 2 -6.57 18.97 22.42
C GLU A 2 -7.24 17.71 22.96
N ASP A 3 -7.34 16.68 22.12
CA ASP A 3 -7.79 15.37 22.54
C ASP A 3 -6.66 14.71 23.36
N ASN A 4 -6.83 14.75 24.66
CA ASN A 4 -6.01 13.97 25.60
C ASN A 4 -6.31 12.49 25.39
N LEU A 5 -5.36 11.77 24.79
CA LEU A 5 -5.33 10.31 24.83
C LEU A 5 -5.12 9.89 26.30
N ASP A 6 -6.11 9.18 26.84
CA ASP A 6 -6.03 8.59 28.17
C ASP A 6 -4.98 7.46 28.20
N MET A 7 -3.83 7.73 28.78
CA MET A 7 -2.70 6.81 28.94
C MET A 7 -2.83 5.89 30.15
N SER A 8 -3.99 5.80 30.80
CA SER A 8 -4.19 5.03 32.03
C SER A 8 -4.23 3.50 31.83
N MET A 9 -4.08 3.00 30.63
CA MET A 9 -4.02 1.56 30.33
C MET A 9 -2.63 0.93 30.46
N PHE A 10 -1.59 1.71 30.64
CA PHE A 10 -0.25 1.19 30.90
C PHE A 10 0.05 1.34 32.38
N GLY A 11 0.21 0.18 33.07
CA GLY A 11 0.44 0.13 34.49
C GLY A 11 1.61 1.02 34.90
N GLU A 12 1.40 1.79 35.98
CA GLU A 12 2.44 2.53 36.69
C GLU A 12 3.49 1.53 37.20
N ASN A 13 4.71 1.67 36.68
CA ASN A 13 5.99 1.08 37.08
C ASN A 13 6.67 0.23 35.99
N ASP A 14 6.97 0.86 34.87
CA ASP A 14 8.16 0.54 34.11
C ASP A 14 8.69 1.88 33.58
N ASP A 15 9.76 2.38 34.21
CA ASP A 15 10.57 3.47 33.68
C ASP A 15 11.09 3.03 32.32
N PHE A 16 10.34 3.35 31.27
CA PHE A 16 10.78 3.18 29.90
C PHE A 16 11.74 4.33 29.60
N GLU A 17 12.96 4.22 30.09
CA GLU A 17 14.05 5.05 29.59
C GLU A 17 14.27 4.69 28.12
N LEU A 18 13.75 5.54 27.22
CA LEU A 18 14.18 5.57 25.84
C LEU A 18 15.67 5.90 25.84
N ASN A 19 16.50 4.87 25.75
CA ASN A 19 17.93 5.03 25.61
C ASN A 19 18.21 5.59 24.21
N TYR A 20 18.43 6.91 24.11
CA TYR A 20 18.71 7.62 22.87
C TYR A 20 20.12 7.33 22.29
N ASP A 21 20.95 6.53 22.98
CA ASP A 21 22.25 6.07 22.47
C ASP A 21 22.17 4.85 21.54
N PHE A 22 20.98 4.58 21.00
CA PHE A 22 20.79 3.50 20.05
C PHE A 22 21.22 3.95 18.65
N ASP A 23 22.37 3.46 18.18
CA ASP A 23 22.74 3.56 16.77
C ASP A 23 22.00 2.46 15.97
N PRO A 24 20.98 2.81 15.16
CA PRO A 24 20.24 1.83 14.38
C PRO A 24 21.14 1.11 13.36
N THR A 25 22.29 1.68 12.98
CA THR A 25 23.22 1.07 12.03
C THR A 25 23.94 -0.14 12.61
N GLU A 26 24.15 -0.22 13.91
CA GLU A 26 24.76 -1.38 14.57
C GLU A 26 23.92 -2.66 14.41
N LEU A 27 22.59 -2.55 14.30
CA LEU A 27 21.71 -3.70 14.14
C LEU A 27 21.39 -4.05 12.68
N GLU A 28 21.73 -3.21 11.72
CA GLU A 28 21.48 -3.49 10.29
C GLU A 28 22.17 -4.78 9.83
N ASN A 29 23.33 -5.09 10.41
CA ASN A 29 24.14 -6.25 10.08
C ASN A 29 24.06 -7.39 11.11
N ALA A 30 23.18 -7.30 12.11
CA ALA A 30 23.08 -8.27 13.18
C ALA A 30 21.86 -9.21 13.03
N TYR A 31 22.02 -10.47 13.46
CA TYR A 31 20.94 -11.45 13.58
C TYR A 31 20.63 -11.74 15.03
N PHE A 32 19.36 -11.99 15.34
CA PHE A 32 18.96 -12.51 16.64
C PHE A 32 19.10 -14.02 16.64
N VAL A 33 19.83 -14.56 17.60
CA VAL A 33 20.00 -15.98 17.84
C VAL A 33 19.57 -16.34 19.24
N ASN A 34 19.14 -17.56 19.48
CA ASN A 34 18.84 -18.03 20.82
C ASN A 34 20.13 -18.12 21.65
N GLU A 35 20.05 -17.89 22.95
CA GLU A 35 21.20 -17.96 23.84
C GLU A 35 21.95 -19.30 23.77
N ALA A 36 21.23 -20.41 23.54
CA ALA A 36 21.83 -21.73 23.35
C ALA A 36 22.74 -21.85 22.12
N GLN A 37 22.47 -21.05 21.09
CA GLN A 37 23.23 -21.03 19.83
C GLN A 37 24.42 -20.07 19.88
N LEU A 38 24.54 -19.27 20.94
CA LEU A 38 25.60 -18.28 21.05
C LEU A 38 27.01 -18.88 21.04
N SER A 39 27.15 -20.13 21.49
CA SER A 39 28.42 -20.88 21.48
C SER A 39 28.90 -21.26 20.08
N GLU A 40 28.02 -21.21 19.08
CA GLU A 40 28.32 -21.53 17.68
C GLU A 40 29.03 -20.37 16.95
N TYR A 41 29.02 -19.18 17.56
CA TYR A 41 29.56 -17.94 16.98
C TYR A 41 30.85 -17.51 17.68
N HIS A 42 31.83 -17.06 16.91
CA HIS A 42 33.06 -16.49 17.45
C HIS A 42 32.80 -15.15 18.13
N GLU A 43 33.70 -14.73 19.00
CA GLU A 43 33.55 -13.50 19.78
C GLU A 43 33.44 -12.25 18.89
N ASN A 44 34.14 -12.22 17.76
CA ASN A 44 34.11 -11.14 16.77
C ASN A 44 32.82 -11.11 15.92
N GLU A 45 31.96 -12.12 16.04
CA GLU A 45 30.65 -12.19 15.39
C GLU A 45 29.51 -11.76 16.33
N ARG A 46 29.83 -11.47 17.59
CA ARG A 46 28.86 -11.10 18.62
C ARG A 46 28.80 -9.59 18.77
N VAL A 47 27.59 -9.07 19.03
CA VAL A 47 27.38 -7.64 19.30
C VAL A 47 27.48 -7.38 20.80
N PHE A 48 28.27 -6.40 21.18
CA PHE A 48 28.49 -5.99 22.55
C PHE A 48 27.94 -4.59 22.78
N ASN A 49 27.52 -4.30 24.01
CA ASN A 49 27.21 -2.94 24.45
C ASN A 49 28.52 -2.14 24.66
N SER A 50 28.38 -0.83 24.85
CA SER A 50 29.50 0.06 25.22
C SER A 50 30.31 -0.42 26.45
N ASP A 51 29.68 -1.20 27.32
CA ASP A 51 30.28 -1.76 28.54
C ASP A 51 31.01 -3.09 28.30
N GLY A 52 31.10 -3.56 27.05
CA GLY A 52 31.71 -4.84 26.70
C GLY A 52 30.90 -6.06 27.09
N ILE A 53 29.61 -5.89 27.41
CA ILE A 53 28.67 -6.99 27.71
C ILE A 53 27.92 -7.36 26.44
N ILE A 54 27.72 -8.67 26.18
CA ILE A 54 26.94 -9.16 25.03
C ILE A 54 25.53 -8.56 25.06
N LYS A 55 25.12 -7.92 23.97
CA LYS A 55 23.81 -7.31 23.81
C LYS A 55 22.73 -8.37 23.84
N ARG A 56 21.81 -8.30 24.81
CA ARG A 56 20.72 -9.25 25.01
C ARG A 56 19.38 -8.55 25.04
N TYR A 57 18.38 -9.22 24.52
CA TYR A 57 16.99 -8.77 24.54
C TYR A 57 16.12 -9.83 25.19
N LEU A 58 15.22 -9.40 26.07
CA LEU A 58 14.29 -10.29 26.74
C LEU A 58 13.18 -10.74 25.78
N LYS A 59 12.61 -11.92 26.04
CA LYS A 59 11.46 -12.39 25.28
C LYS A 59 10.29 -11.41 25.44
N GLY A 60 9.76 -10.91 24.32
CA GLY A 60 8.67 -9.93 24.33
C GLY A 60 9.13 -8.47 24.23
N SER A 61 10.44 -8.19 24.25
CA SER A 61 10.95 -6.83 24.00
C SER A 61 10.62 -6.40 22.58
N PHE A 62 10.15 -5.17 22.42
CA PHE A 62 10.01 -4.53 21.11
C PHE A 62 11.37 -4.00 20.68
N ILE A 63 11.83 -4.38 19.50
CA ILE A 63 13.12 -3.97 18.95
C ILE A 63 12.87 -3.30 17.63
N TYR A 64 13.14 -2.01 17.56
CA TYR A 64 13.14 -1.27 16.31
C TYR A 64 14.52 -1.40 15.65
N ARG A 65 14.53 -1.79 14.38
CA ARG A 65 15.74 -1.73 13.54
C ARG A 65 15.37 -1.29 12.14
N LEU A 66 16.28 -0.62 11.47
CA LEU A 66 16.15 -0.36 10.06
C LEU A 66 16.29 -1.70 9.31
N ALA A 67 15.33 -2.00 8.43
CA ALA A 67 15.22 -3.27 7.72
C ALA A 67 16.29 -3.39 6.60
N GLY A 68 17.58 -3.50 6.98
CA GLY A 68 18.68 -3.59 6.04
C GLY A 68 18.72 -4.96 5.33
N ARG A 69 19.08 -5.99 6.05
CA ARG A 69 19.38 -7.32 5.47
C ARG A 69 18.16 -8.15 5.05
N ASP A 70 17.06 -8.03 5.77
CA ASP A 70 15.83 -8.72 5.37
C ASP A 70 15.27 -8.09 4.09
N ARG A 71 15.48 -6.78 3.91
CA ARG A 71 15.20 -6.06 2.69
C ARG A 71 16.11 -6.51 1.53
N GLU A 72 17.41 -6.69 1.77
CA GLU A 72 18.35 -7.22 0.78
C GLU A 72 18.00 -8.66 0.39
N LYS A 73 17.66 -9.51 1.35
CA LYS A 73 17.27 -10.92 1.09
C LYS A 73 15.97 -11.04 0.34
N SER A 74 15.00 -10.18 0.62
CA SER A 74 13.71 -10.16 -0.07
C SER A 74 13.77 -9.43 -1.40
N ALA A 75 14.88 -8.72 -1.70
CA ALA A 75 15.03 -7.81 -2.84
C ALA A 75 13.88 -6.78 -2.97
N SER A 76 13.21 -6.49 -1.86
CA SER A 76 12.04 -5.61 -1.84
C SER A 76 12.48 -4.16 -1.72
N TYR A 77 12.49 -3.45 -2.84
CA TYR A 77 12.72 -2.01 -2.91
C TYR A 77 11.40 -1.31 -3.21
N TYR A 78 10.96 -0.46 -2.29
CA TYR A 78 9.75 0.34 -2.48
C TYR A 78 10.11 1.63 -3.21
N THR A 79 9.57 1.79 -4.40
CA THR A 79 9.81 2.98 -5.21
C THR A 79 9.15 4.21 -4.56
N PRO A 80 9.87 5.33 -4.39
CA PRO A 80 9.27 6.55 -3.85
C PRO A 80 8.07 7.04 -4.67
N GLU A 81 7.06 7.55 -4.01
CA GLU A 81 5.79 7.97 -4.61
C GLU A 81 5.97 8.99 -5.77
N VAL A 82 6.93 9.90 -5.63
CA VAL A 82 7.23 10.89 -6.69
C VAL A 82 7.66 10.22 -7.98
N LEU A 83 8.43 9.12 -7.89
CA LEU A 83 8.89 8.37 -9.06
C LEU A 83 7.75 7.54 -9.66
N THR A 84 6.94 6.86 -8.83
CA THR A 84 5.79 6.09 -9.33
C THR A 84 4.81 6.99 -10.05
N LYS A 85 4.45 8.13 -9.48
CA LYS A 85 3.58 9.13 -10.10
C LYS A 85 4.12 9.61 -11.45
N SER A 86 5.40 9.94 -11.52
CA SER A 86 6.00 10.43 -12.75
C SER A 86 6.05 9.37 -13.84
N LEU A 87 6.51 8.15 -13.51
CA LEU A 87 6.63 7.06 -14.47
C LEU A 87 5.28 6.63 -15.03
N VAL A 88 4.29 6.44 -14.15
CA VAL A 88 2.91 6.08 -14.57
C VAL A 88 2.32 7.20 -15.44
N LYS A 89 2.50 8.46 -15.06
CA LYS A 89 2.03 9.60 -15.86
C LYS A 89 2.59 9.59 -17.28
N TYR A 90 3.89 9.34 -17.45
CA TYR A 90 4.50 9.30 -18.77
C TYR A 90 4.05 8.08 -19.58
N ALA A 91 3.96 6.90 -18.96
CA ALA A 91 3.46 5.70 -19.61
C ALA A 91 2.00 5.87 -20.06
N LEU A 92 1.14 6.39 -19.20
CA LEU A 92 -0.26 6.64 -19.52
C LEU A 92 -0.44 7.77 -20.53
N LYS A 93 0.46 8.75 -20.58
CA LYS A 93 0.42 9.81 -21.60
C LYS A 93 0.51 9.22 -23.01
N GLU A 94 1.42 8.29 -23.23
CA GLU A 94 1.54 7.58 -24.50
C GLU A 94 0.34 6.68 -24.76
N LEU A 95 -0.03 5.86 -23.77
CA LEU A 95 -1.10 4.88 -23.88
C LEU A 95 -2.48 5.50 -24.13
N LEU A 96 -2.78 6.63 -23.50
CA LEU A 96 -4.03 7.38 -23.63
C LEU A 96 -4.01 8.38 -24.79
N GLU A 97 -2.90 8.46 -25.53
CA GLU A 97 -2.72 9.39 -26.67
C GLU A 97 -2.95 10.86 -26.28
N ILE A 98 -2.36 11.25 -25.12
CA ILE A 98 -2.54 12.62 -24.60
C ILE A 98 -1.67 13.58 -25.40
N ASP A 99 -2.33 14.51 -26.08
CA ASP A 99 -1.67 15.52 -26.90
C ASP A 99 -0.93 16.60 -26.08
N GLY A 100 -0.25 17.52 -26.76
CA GLY A 100 0.48 18.61 -26.13
C GLY A 100 -0.39 19.63 -25.36
N GLN A 101 -1.70 19.56 -25.53
CA GLN A 101 -2.70 20.40 -24.83
C GLN A 101 -3.39 19.63 -23.67
N GLY A 102 -3.02 18.36 -23.46
CA GLY A 102 -3.60 17.52 -22.41
C GLY A 102 -4.92 16.85 -22.77
N LYS A 103 -5.31 16.85 -24.05
CA LYS A 103 -6.52 16.17 -24.53
C LYS A 103 -6.23 14.67 -24.70
N ILE A 104 -7.10 13.83 -24.13
CA ILE A 104 -7.06 12.37 -24.26
C ILE A 104 -7.61 11.98 -25.63
N GLY A 105 -6.86 11.14 -26.37
CA GLY A 105 -7.28 10.61 -27.67
C GLY A 105 -8.25 9.42 -27.55
N LYS A 106 -8.07 8.58 -26.52
CA LYS A 106 -8.93 7.41 -26.27
C LYS A 106 -10.31 7.78 -25.70
N LYS A 107 -11.32 6.99 -26.06
CA LYS A 107 -12.66 7.09 -25.48
C LYS A 107 -12.68 6.55 -24.04
N ALA A 108 -13.68 6.98 -23.25
CA ALA A 108 -13.84 6.53 -21.87
C ALA A 108 -13.93 5.00 -21.77
N ASP A 109 -14.72 4.35 -22.60
CA ASP A 109 -14.88 2.89 -22.59
C ASP A 109 -13.58 2.17 -23.01
N GLU A 110 -12.75 2.76 -23.86
CA GLU A 110 -11.44 2.22 -24.25
C GLU A 110 -10.45 2.27 -23.07
N ILE A 111 -10.57 3.28 -22.20
CA ILE A 111 -9.76 3.38 -20.98
C ILE A 111 -10.10 2.23 -20.02
N LEU A 112 -11.36 1.88 -19.86
CA LEU A 112 -11.79 0.74 -19.02
C LEU A 112 -11.41 -0.64 -19.59
N ASN A 113 -11.01 -0.72 -20.85
CA ASN A 113 -10.55 -1.96 -21.47
C ASN A 113 -9.01 -2.14 -21.40
N LEU A 114 -8.30 -1.17 -20.82
CA LEU A 114 -6.86 -1.27 -20.67
C LEU A 114 -6.51 -2.27 -19.56
N THR A 115 -5.46 -3.04 -19.78
CA THR A 115 -4.90 -3.94 -18.77
C THR A 115 -3.53 -3.44 -18.36
N VAL A 116 -3.29 -3.37 -17.06
CA VAL A 116 -2.02 -2.99 -16.46
C VAL A 116 -1.45 -4.20 -15.73
N CYS A 117 -0.23 -4.59 -16.09
CA CYS A 117 0.47 -5.69 -15.43
C CYS A 117 1.82 -5.21 -14.90
N GLU A 118 2.10 -5.50 -13.65
CA GLU A 118 3.39 -5.22 -13.01
C GLU A 118 4.08 -6.53 -12.63
N PRO A 119 5.19 -6.89 -13.33
CA PRO A 119 5.85 -8.19 -13.15
C PRO A 119 6.75 -8.27 -11.91
N ALA A 120 6.93 -7.18 -11.18
CA ALA A 120 7.68 -7.09 -9.91
C ALA A 120 7.02 -6.02 -9.03
N MET A 121 5.78 -6.32 -8.61
CA MET A 121 4.86 -5.30 -8.08
C MET A 121 5.23 -4.74 -6.70
N GLY A 122 6.05 -5.43 -5.91
CA GLY A 122 6.32 -5.04 -4.53
C GLY A 122 5.03 -4.93 -3.72
N SER A 123 4.80 -3.78 -3.09
CA SER A 123 3.54 -3.44 -2.41
C SER A 123 2.51 -2.74 -3.31
N ALA A 124 2.57 -2.95 -4.62
CA ALA A 124 1.66 -2.40 -5.63
C ALA A 124 1.67 -0.85 -5.76
N ALA A 125 2.81 -0.21 -5.53
CA ALA A 125 2.89 1.25 -5.64
C ALA A 125 2.55 1.77 -7.06
N PHE A 126 3.03 1.10 -8.10
CA PHE A 126 2.72 1.44 -9.49
C PHE A 126 1.28 1.10 -9.86
N LEU A 127 0.75 -0.04 -9.43
CA LEU A 127 -0.65 -0.43 -9.68
C LEU A 127 -1.62 0.56 -9.02
N ASN A 128 -1.35 0.97 -7.77
CA ASN A 128 -2.15 1.99 -7.10
C ASN A 128 -2.17 3.31 -7.85
N GLU A 129 -1.02 3.74 -8.33
CA GLU A 129 -0.93 4.99 -9.09
C GLU A 129 -1.60 4.87 -10.47
N ALA A 130 -1.49 3.72 -11.13
CA ALA A 130 -2.19 3.45 -12.37
C ALA A 130 -3.72 3.52 -12.18
N ILE A 131 -4.25 2.90 -11.12
CA ILE A 131 -5.66 2.98 -10.75
C ILE A 131 -6.09 4.44 -10.57
N ASN A 132 -5.31 5.23 -9.84
CA ASN A 132 -5.60 6.63 -9.58
C ASN A 132 -5.70 7.44 -10.89
N GLN A 133 -4.66 7.39 -11.71
CA GLN A 133 -4.58 8.18 -12.94
C GLN A 133 -5.57 7.70 -14.01
N LEU A 134 -5.78 6.39 -14.17
CA LEU A 134 -6.77 5.86 -15.09
C LEU A 134 -8.19 6.25 -14.69
N SER A 135 -8.51 6.23 -13.39
CA SER A 135 -9.82 6.60 -12.89
C SER A 135 -10.13 8.08 -13.15
N GLU A 136 -9.16 8.95 -12.93
CA GLU A 136 -9.28 10.38 -13.24
C GLU A 136 -9.44 10.62 -14.76
N ALA A 137 -8.62 9.95 -15.56
CA ALA A 137 -8.69 10.03 -17.02
C ALA A 137 -10.05 9.56 -17.56
N TYR A 138 -10.55 8.44 -17.03
CA TYR A 138 -11.86 7.92 -17.39
C TYR A 138 -12.98 8.93 -17.07
N LEU A 139 -13.04 9.42 -15.84
CA LEU A 139 -14.09 10.38 -15.46
C LEU A 139 -14.01 11.67 -16.25
N HIS A 140 -12.81 12.17 -16.50
CA HIS A 140 -12.60 13.34 -17.33
C HIS A 140 -13.15 13.10 -18.75
N GLN A 141 -12.78 12.00 -19.36
CA GLN A 141 -13.22 11.66 -20.72
C GLN A 141 -14.73 11.40 -20.78
N LYS A 142 -15.29 10.71 -19.79
CA LYS A 142 -16.73 10.42 -19.70
C LYS A 142 -17.58 11.70 -19.62
N GLN A 143 -17.13 12.68 -18.84
CA GLN A 143 -17.79 13.98 -18.75
C GLN A 143 -17.77 14.73 -20.10
N ILE A 144 -16.66 14.65 -20.83
CA ILE A 144 -16.55 15.27 -22.16
C ILE A 144 -17.51 14.60 -23.15
N GLU A 145 -17.52 13.26 -23.20
CA GLU A 145 -18.34 12.48 -24.15
C GLU A 145 -19.84 12.66 -23.89
N THR A 146 -20.25 12.70 -22.64
CA THR A 146 -21.67 12.83 -22.27
C THR A 146 -22.14 14.26 -22.22
N GLY A 147 -21.23 15.25 -22.19
CA GLY A 147 -21.55 16.64 -21.94
C GLY A 147 -22.07 16.95 -20.54
N ASN A 148 -22.08 15.95 -19.64
CA ASN A 148 -22.56 16.05 -18.27
C ASN A 148 -21.40 16.20 -17.30
N LYS A 149 -21.40 17.26 -16.51
CA LYS A 149 -20.44 17.45 -15.42
C LYS A 149 -20.93 16.77 -14.16
N ILE A 150 -20.07 16.00 -13.52
CA ILE A 150 -20.33 15.41 -12.20
C ILE A 150 -20.32 16.54 -11.18
N ALA A 151 -21.35 16.60 -10.33
CA ALA A 151 -21.44 17.58 -9.24
C ALA A 151 -20.26 17.38 -8.26
N HIS A 152 -19.72 18.47 -7.74
CA HIS A 152 -18.51 18.45 -6.91
C HIS A 152 -18.66 17.57 -5.67
N ASP A 153 -19.82 17.55 -5.05
CA ASP A 153 -20.18 16.73 -3.90
C ASP A 153 -20.25 15.24 -4.21
N LYS A 154 -20.45 14.86 -5.48
CA LYS A 154 -20.51 13.47 -5.95
C LYS A 154 -19.22 12.99 -6.62
N TYR A 155 -18.31 13.89 -6.92
CA TYR A 155 -17.12 13.55 -7.69
C TYR A 155 -16.24 12.51 -6.98
N THR A 156 -16.04 12.66 -5.67
CA THR A 156 -15.25 11.71 -4.88
C THR A 156 -15.88 10.32 -4.85
N GLU A 157 -17.21 10.23 -4.74
CA GLU A 157 -17.94 8.97 -4.77
C GLU A 157 -17.79 8.28 -6.13
N GLU A 158 -18.00 9.01 -7.23
CA GLU A 158 -17.85 8.47 -8.57
C GLU A 158 -16.40 8.07 -8.87
N LEU A 159 -15.43 8.86 -8.42
CA LEU A 159 -14.00 8.49 -8.56
C LEU A 159 -13.69 7.18 -7.82
N GLN A 160 -14.18 7.03 -6.60
CA GLN A 160 -13.95 5.82 -5.82
C GLN A 160 -14.62 4.59 -6.44
N ARG A 161 -15.80 4.75 -7.03
CA ARG A 161 -16.50 3.70 -7.79
C ARG A 161 -15.67 3.24 -8.99
N VAL A 162 -15.08 4.18 -9.73
CA VAL A 162 -14.23 3.86 -10.89
C VAL A 162 -12.93 3.21 -10.46
N LYS A 163 -12.31 3.68 -9.38
CA LYS A 163 -11.11 3.03 -8.80
C LYS A 163 -11.40 1.58 -8.45
N MET A 164 -12.51 1.32 -7.77
CA MET A 164 -12.93 -0.05 -7.44
C MET A 164 -13.07 -0.90 -8.70
N TYR A 165 -13.73 -0.38 -9.75
CA TYR A 165 -13.90 -1.11 -11.00
C TYR A 165 -12.55 -1.44 -11.66
N ILE A 166 -11.65 -0.47 -11.76
CA ILE A 166 -10.33 -0.65 -12.36
C ILE A 166 -9.47 -1.61 -11.54
N ALA A 167 -9.52 -1.53 -10.21
CA ALA A 167 -8.82 -2.45 -9.33
C ALA A 167 -9.29 -3.89 -9.51
N ASP A 168 -10.60 -4.10 -9.65
CA ASP A 168 -11.23 -5.43 -9.77
C ASP A 168 -11.07 -6.06 -11.16
N ASN A 169 -10.82 -5.26 -12.20
CA ASN A 169 -10.88 -5.76 -13.58
C ASN A 169 -9.62 -5.54 -14.42
N ASN A 170 -8.81 -4.53 -14.09
CA ASN A 170 -7.81 -4.02 -15.04
C ASN A 170 -6.36 -4.20 -14.58
N VAL A 171 -6.10 -4.47 -13.28
CA VAL A 171 -4.75 -4.53 -12.75
C VAL A 171 -4.35 -5.94 -12.38
N PHE A 172 -3.10 -6.28 -12.72
CA PHE A 172 -2.49 -7.59 -12.46
C PHE A 172 -1.07 -7.39 -11.96
N GLY A 173 -0.63 -8.22 -11.04
CA GLY A 173 0.71 -8.12 -10.47
C GLY A 173 1.30 -9.46 -10.09
N ILE A 174 2.61 -9.56 -10.21
CA ILE A 174 3.38 -10.74 -9.79
C ILE A 174 4.53 -10.23 -8.91
N ASP A 175 4.81 -10.94 -7.83
CA ASP A 175 6.03 -10.72 -7.05
C ASP A 175 6.59 -12.02 -6.51
N LEU A 176 7.92 -12.11 -6.47
CA LEU A 176 8.62 -13.27 -5.95
C LEU A 176 8.48 -13.40 -4.43
N ASN A 177 8.31 -12.27 -3.73
CA ASN A 177 8.17 -12.22 -2.29
C ASN A 177 6.69 -12.33 -1.86
N PRO A 178 6.27 -13.42 -1.21
CA PRO A 178 4.87 -13.60 -0.79
C PRO A 178 4.38 -12.49 0.14
N THR A 179 5.24 -11.96 1.01
CA THR A 179 4.87 -10.84 1.89
C THR A 179 4.58 -9.56 1.09
N ALA A 180 5.28 -9.35 -0.04
CA ALA A 180 5.00 -8.22 -0.92
C ALA A 180 3.61 -8.36 -1.56
N VAL A 181 3.21 -9.57 -1.96
CA VAL A 181 1.86 -9.85 -2.50
C VAL A 181 0.78 -9.53 -1.48
N GLU A 182 0.91 -9.99 -0.22
CA GLU A 182 -0.03 -9.65 0.86
C GLU A 182 -0.12 -8.14 1.11
N LEU A 183 1.02 -7.44 1.11
CA LEU A 183 1.05 -5.99 1.25
C LEU A 183 0.42 -5.28 0.05
N ALA A 184 0.59 -5.82 -1.16
CA ALA A 184 -0.04 -5.31 -2.37
C ALA A 184 -1.56 -5.41 -2.29
N GLU A 185 -2.11 -6.56 -1.86
CA GLU A 185 -3.54 -6.75 -1.66
C GLU A 185 -4.11 -5.71 -0.68
N ILE A 186 -3.48 -5.55 0.49
CA ILE A 186 -3.90 -4.57 1.50
C ILE A 186 -3.84 -3.15 0.93
N SER A 187 -2.78 -2.81 0.24
CA SER A 187 -2.56 -1.49 -0.36
C SER A 187 -3.63 -1.16 -1.41
N LEU A 188 -3.96 -2.13 -2.28
CA LEU A 188 -5.00 -1.99 -3.28
C LEU A 188 -6.39 -1.93 -2.66
N TRP A 189 -6.68 -2.71 -1.62
CA TRP A 189 -7.94 -2.61 -0.87
C TRP A 189 -8.14 -1.22 -0.28
N LEU A 190 -7.13 -0.69 0.39
CA LEU A 190 -7.20 0.65 0.99
C LEU A 190 -7.44 1.75 -0.06
N ASN A 191 -6.91 1.59 -1.28
CA ASN A 191 -7.12 2.54 -2.36
C ASN A 191 -8.47 2.39 -3.06
N ALA A 192 -8.99 1.16 -3.17
CA ALA A 192 -10.11 0.83 -4.05
C ALA A 192 -11.41 0.41 -3.34
N MET A 193 -11.41 0.24 -2.02
CA MET A 193 -12.66 -0.06 -1.28
C MET A 193 -13.70 1.03 -1.54
N PHE A 194 -14.90 0.60 -1.90
CA PHE A 194 -16.01 1.49 -2.16
C PHE A 194 -17.19 1.21 -1.25
N THR A 195 -17.71 2.26 -0.64
CA THR A 195 -18.89 2.19 0.23
C THR A 195 -19.95 3.13 -0.29
N TRP A 196 -21.18 2.64 -0.41
CA TRP A 196 -22.33 3.44 -0.84
C TRP A 196 -23.54 3.18 0.03
N GLU A 197 -24.53 4.04 -0.07
CA GLU A 197 -25.81 3.93 0.60
C GLU A 197 -26.91 3.60 -0.41
N GLU A 198 -27.68 2.58 -0.12
CA GLU A 198 -28.90 2.25 -0.86
C GLU A 198 -30.13 2.35 0.01
N ASP A 199 -31.28 2.62 -0.63
CA ASP A 199 -32.55 2.58 0.08
C ASP A 199 -32.82 1.15 0.57
N LYS A 200 -33.22 1.03 1.83
CA LYS A 200 -33.48 -0.26 2.45
C LYS A 200 -34.71 -0.91 1.80
N PRO A 201 -34.59 -2.12 1.23
CA PRO A 201 -35.75 -2.83 0.70
C PRO A 201 -36.76 -3.03 1.84
N ASN A 202 -38.02 -2.61 1.64
CA ASN A 202 -39.10 -2.68 2.64
C ASN A 202 -38.92 -1.73 3.85
N ALA A 203 -38.23 -0.59 3.66
CA ALA A 203 -38.16 0.45 4.67
C ALA A 203 -39.57 0.94 5.07
N ARG A 204 -39.82 1.03 6.37
CA ARG A 204 -41.07 1.59 6.89
C ARG A 204 -41.11 3.11 6.84
N THR A 205 -39.98 3.74 6.65
CA THR A 205 -39.80 5.19 6.51
C THR A 205 -38.95 5.49 5.29
N ALA A 206 -39.27 6.55 4.55
CA ALA A 206 -38.65 6.92 3.27
C ALA A 206 -37.13 7.27 3.34
N ASN A 207 -36.52 7.23 4.54
CA ASN A 207 -35.13 7.62 4.76
C ASN A 207 -34.25 6.52 5.36
N GLU A 208 -34.74 5.28 5.44
CA GLU A 208 -33.88 4.20 5.91
C GLU A 208 -32.94 3.72 4.81
N LYS A 209 -31.65 3.95 5.00
CA LYS A 209 -30.60 3.54 4.09
C LYS A 209 -29.77 2.38 4.67
N ILE A 210 -29.30 1.52 3.79
CA ILE A 210 -28.30 0.48 4.11
C ILE A 210 -26.98 0.89 3.51
N ARG A 211 -25.94 0.87 4.33
CA ARG A 211 -24.56 1.07 3.88
C ARG A 211 -23.99 -0.26 3.38
N LYS A 212 -23.52 -0.29 2.15
CA LYS A 212 -22.86 -1.44 1.54
C LYS A 212 -21.41 -1.09 1.23
N THR A 213 -20.52 -2.05 1.41
CA THR A 213 -19.11 -1.91 1.09
C THR A 213 -18.72 -3.01 0.11
N PHE A 214 -18.05 -2.64 -0.96
CA PHE A 214 -17.41 -3.56 -1.87
C PHE A 214 -15.90 -3.55 -1.58
N ILE A 215 -15.34 -4.76 -1.47
CA ILE A 215 -13.92 -4.98 -1.31
C ILE A 215 -13.51 -5.87 -2.50
N PRO A 216 -12.64 -5.39 -3.41
CA PRO A 216 -12.15 -6.19 -4.52
C PRO A 216 -11.47 -7.47 -4.02
N TRP A 217 -11.57 -8.55 -4.81
CA TRP A 217 -10.88 -9.80 -4.53
C TRP A 217 -9.77 -10.02 -5.56
N PHE A 218 -8.54 -10.07 -5.07
CA PHE A 218 -7.36 -10.09 -5.93
C PHE A 218 -6.75 -11.49 -6.17
N GLY A 219 -7.41 -12.57 -5.75
CA GLY A 219 -6.86 -13.92 -5.79
C GLY A 219 -6.51 -14.49 -7.17
N PHE A 220 -6.94 -13.84 -8.27
CA PHE A 220 -6.53 -14.19 -9.65
C PHE A 220 -5.72 -13.08 -10.32
N GLN A 221 -5.54 -11.96 -9.66
CA GLN A 221 -4.89 -10.78 -10.25
C GLN A 221 -3.51 -10.56 -9.67
N LEU A 222 -3.30 -10.97 -8.40
CA LEU A 222 -2.03 -10.85 -7.71
C LEU A 222 -1.48 -12.24 -7.41
N GLU A 223 -0.32 -12.54 -7.95
CA GLU A 223 0.26 -13.87 -7.88
C GLU A 223 1.65 -13.83 -7.23
N ASN A 224 1.92 -14.83 -6.40
CA ASN A 224 3.27 -15.07 -5.91
C ASN A 224 4.01 -15.98 -6.89
N GLY A 225 5.01 -15.45 -7.56
CA GLY A 225 5.74 -16.21 -8.56
C GLY A 225 6.91 -15.45 -9.18
N ASN A 226 7.62 -16.16 -10.04
CA ASN A 226 8.70 -15.59 -10.85
C ASN A 226 8.13 -15.22 -12.23
N SER A 227 8.24 -13.95 -12.59
CA SER A 227 7.79 -13.42 -13.88
C SER A 227 8.80 -13.57 -15.02
N LEU A 228 9.99 -14.11 -14.74
CA LEU A 228 11.07 -14.33 -15.71
C LEU A 228 11.07 -15.72 -16.27
#